data_3452fbe1dfe8aabb3ff9bdf310de824f
#
_entry.id   3452fbe1dfe8aabb3ff9bdf310de824f
#
_cell.length_a   1.000
_cell.length_b   1.000
_cell.length_c   1.000
_cell.angle_alpha   90.00
_cell.angle_beta   90.00
_cell.angle_gamma   90.00
#
_symmetry.space_group_name_H-M   'P 1'
#
loop_
_entity.id
_entity.type
_entity.pdbx_description
1 polymer ?
#
loop_
_entity_poly.entity_id
_entity_poly.type
_entity_poly.pdbx_seq_one_letter_code
_entity_poly.pdbx_strand_id
1 'polypeptide(L)'
;MLRKLLRLFGWLLGSVLVLMIVLGIVFYQKDQSPEEVYNKYSLANSQQIAIGGVQLHYSDEGNRLDSTPLLLIHGTSSSLRTWDGVTAQLKSQYRIIRFDLPGFGLTGPNPNRDYSTRYYNQVIDSLLTALHVSRVIIVGNSLGGAIATQYAIHQPAKVRGLVLVDAAGLPPAKKTTGAIGFKLAQMPVINRLLTIITPRVLVKKSLQDAYGDTGKVTDSLTTQYFDMLTREGNRQALVDRMRQGWQEKNSDFLSNVQSPTLIVWGSKDRLIPVENAELFQQKIKNSQVHIWDNLGHVPMEEDPAAFSDILRKWVMQLK
;
A
#
# COMPACT_ATOMS: atom_id res chain seq x y z
N MET A 1 35.01 41.63 10.40
CA MET A 1 33.73 41.20 9.86
C MET A 1 33.67 39.66 9.72
N LEU A 2 34.62 39.02 9.03
CA LEU A 2 34.65 37.57 8.80
C LEU A 2 34.62 36.72 10.07
N ARG A 3 35.43 37.07 11.12
CA ARG A 3 35.42 36.34 12.41
C ARG A 3 34.07 36.38 13.14
N LYS A 4 33.31 37.47 13.04
CA LYS A 4 31.94 37.55 13.61
C LYS A 4 30.96 36.68 12.84
N LEU A 5 31.05 36.69 11.52
CA LEU A 5 30.24 35.81 10.66
C LEU A 5 30.52 34.33 10.92
N LEU A 6 31.78 33.93 11.04
CA LEU A 6 32.15 32.55 11.38
C LEU A 6 31.65 32.13 12.77
N ARG A 7 31.67 33.02 13.78
CA ARG A 7 31.10 32.74 15.10
C ARG A 7 29.58 32.59 15.03
N LEU A 8 28.89 33.49 14.33
CA LEU A 8 27.43 33.40 14.13
C LEU A 8 27.05 32.09 13.44
N PHE A 9 27.78 31.71 12.38
CA PHE A 9 27.58 30.44 11.67
C PHE A 9 27.84 29.24 12.60
N GLY A 10 28.87 29.27 13.43
CA GLY A 10 29.14 28.22 14.41
C GLY A 10 28.04 28.09 15.47
N TRP A 11 27.50 29.21 15.97
CA TRP A 11 26.35 29.18 16.88
C TRP A 11 25.08 28.64 16.23
N LEU A 12 24.82 29.02 14.96
CA LEU A 12 23.68 28.50 14.20
C LEU A 12 23.80 26.99 14.01
N LEU A 13 24.95 26.48 13.58
CA LEU A 13 25.20 25.05 13.46
C LEU A 13 25.05 24.32 14.80
N GLY A 14 25.61 24.87 15.88
CA GLY A 14 25.46 24.31 17.22
C GLY A 14 24.00 24.24 17.64
N SER A 15 23.21 25.28 17.42
CA SER A 15 21.80 25.35 17.75
C SER A 15 20.99 24.33 16.92
N VAL A 16 21.27 24.17 15.63
CA VAL A 16 20.64 23.17 14.77
C VAL A 16 20.97 21.75 15.24
N LEU A 17 22.22 21.49 15.62
CA LEU A 17 22.65 20.20 16.15
C LEU A 17 21.92 19.86 17.46
N VAL A 18 21.87 20.81 18.40
CA VAL A 18 21.14 20.64 19.65
C VAL A 18 19.67 20.39 19.41
N LEU A 19 19.04 21.14 18.50
CA LEU A 19 17.64 20.92 18.12
C LEU A 19 17.43 19.52 17.54
N MET A 20 18.32 19.06 16.67
CA MET A 20 18.24 17.69 16.11
C MET A 20 18.38 16.62 17.19
N ILE A 21 19.27 16.81 18.15
CA ILE A 21 19.43 15.88 19.28
C ILE A 21 18.16 15.86 20.14
N VAL A 22 17.62 17.04 20.48
CA VAL A 22 16.37 17.15 21.25
C VAL A 22 15.20 16.49 20.52
N LEU A 23 15.04 16.77 19.23
CA LEU A 23 14.01 16.11 18.40
C LEU A 23 14.23 14.60 18.33
N GLY A 24 15.51 14.15 18.24
CA GLY A 24 15.87 12.75 18.26
C GLY A 24 15.45 12.06 19.56
N ILE A 25 15.69 12.70 20.70
CA ILE A 25 15.30 12.16 22.02
C ILE A 25 13.78 12.17 22.21
N VAL A 26 13.12 13.27 21.87
CA VAL A 26 11.67 13.45 22.09
C VAL A 26 10.83 12.53 21.18
N PHE A 27 11.27 12.34 19.94
CA PHE A 27 10.53 11.56 18.93
C PHE A 27 11.19 10.21 18.62
N TYR A 28 12.18 9.79 19.43
CA TYR A 28 12.72 8.42 19.32
C TYR A 28 11.60 7.42 19.50
N GLN A 29 11.46 6.53 18.53
CA GLN A 29 10.51 5.46 18.59
C GLN A 29 11.25 4.13 18.44
N LYS A 30 11.30 3.36 19.53
CA LYS A 30 11.79 1.98 19.48
C LYS A 30 10.88 1.16 18.58
N ASP A 31 11.47 0.26 17.80
CA ASP A 31 10.70 -0.73 17.05
C ASP A 31 9.97 -1.68 18.02
N GLN A 32 8.74 -2.03 17.66
CA GLN A 32 7.97 -3.06 18.37
C GLN A 32 8.38 -4.44 17.85
N SER A 33 8.43 -5.43 18.75
CA SER A 33 8.79 -6.78 18.35
C SER A 33 7.75 -7.37 17.37
N PRO A 34 8.17 -8.23 16.44
CA PRO A 34 7.25 -8.90 15.51
C PRO A 34 6.14 -9.65 16.24
N GLU A 35 6.46 -10.27 17.39
CA GLU A 35 5.52 -11.03 18.20
C GLU A 35 4.46 -10.14 18.85
N GLU A 36 4.85 -8.99 19.45
CA GLU A 36 3.92 -8.05 20.05
C GLU A 36 2.91 -7.54 19.01
N VAL A 37 3.39 -7.14 17.81
CA VAL A 37 2.52 -6.62 16.76
C VAL A 37 1.64 -7.74 16.18
N TYR A 38 2.18 -8.97 16.04
CA TYR A 38 1.40 -10.13 15.60
C TYR A 38 0.27 -10.45 16.56
N ASN A 39 0.55 -10.55 17.86
CA ASN A 39 -0.44 -10.87 18.89
C ASN A 39 -1.56 -9.81 18.96
N LYS A 40 -1.23 -8.56 18.66
CA LYS A 40 -2.20 -7.46 18.69
C LYS A 40 -3.07 -7.36 17.45
N TYR A 41 -2.55 -7.73 16.27
CA TYR A 41 -3.19 -7.42 15.00
C TYR A 41 -3.47 -8.62 14.10
N SER A 42 -3.05 -9.82 14.45
CA SER A 42 -3.44 -11.02 13.70
C SER A 42 -4.94 -11.23 13.76
N LEU A 43 -5.48 -11.81 12.70
CA LEU A 43 -6.87 -12.22 12.61
C LEU A 43 -7.03 -13.64 13.18
N ALA A 44 -8.23 -14.03 13.54
CA ALA A 44 -8.51 -15.41 14.00
C ALA A 44 -8.12 -16.48 12.94
N ASN A 45 -8.13 -16.09 11.67
CA ASN A 45 -7.77 -16.94 10.52
C ASN A 45 -6.43 -16.55 9.87
N SER A 46 -5.61 -15.77 10.58
CA SER A 46 -4.24 -15.46 10.14
C SER A 46 -3.40 -16.72 9.99
N GLN A 47 -2.68 -16.79 8.89
CA GLN A 47 -1.76 -17.86 8.57
C GLN A 47 -0.41 -17.28 8.17
N GLN A 48 0.64 -18.09 8.26
CA GLN A 48 1.98 -17.76 7.81
C GLN A 48 2.53 -18.87 6.92
N ILE A 49 3.24 -18.49 5.87
CA ILE A 49 3.87 -19.42 4.95
C ILE A 49 5.24 -18.90 4.52
N ALA A 50 6.24 -19.78 4.48
CA ALA A 50 7.59 -19.42 4.03
C ALA A 50 7.62 -19.26 2.50
N ILE A 51 7.67 -18.02 2.01
CA ILE A 51 7.70 -17.69 0.59
C ILE A 51 8.67 -16.51 0.37
N GLY A 52 9.51 -16.60 -0.67
CA GLY A 52 10.35 -15.49 -1.10
C GLY A 52 11.37 -15.02 -0.03
N GLY A 53 11.72 -15.89 0.93
CA GLY A 53 12.65 -15.58 2.02
C GLY A 53 12.01 -14.91 3.23
N VAL A 54 10.66 -14.75 3.26
CA VAL A 54 9.91 -14.20 4.39
C VAL A 54 8.87 -15.20 4.92
N GLN A 55 8.40 -14.99 6.15
CA GLN A 55 7.18 -15.61 6.67
C GLN A 55 6.00 -14.74 6.24
N LEU A 56 5.43 -15.06 5.06
CA LEU A 56 4.35 -14.28 4.49
C LEU A 56 3.09 -14.45 5.35
N HIS A 57 2.60 -13.36 5.93
CA HIS A 57 1.32 -13.33 6.64
C HIS A 57 0.18 -13.18 5.63
N TYR A 58 -0.81 -14.05 5.72
CA TYR A 58 -1.98 -14.04 4.84
C TYR A 58 -3.24 -14.53 5.56
N SER A 59 -4.36 -14.28 4.92
CA SER A 59 -5.69 -14.81 5.27
C SER A 59 -6.33 -15.37 4.01
N ASP A 60 -6.94 -16.54 4.10
CA ASP A 60 -7.68 -17.21 3.03
C ASP A 60 -9.02 -17.65 3.60
N GLU A 61 -10.08 -16.94 3.26
CA GLU A 61 -11.40 -17.08 3.88
C GLU A 61 -12.54 -16.99 2.87
N GLY A 62 -13.73 -17.33 3.32
CA GLY A 62 -14.96 -17.25 2.51
C GLY A 62 -15.32 -18.54 1.77
N ASN A 63 -15.99 -18.41 0.63
CA ASN A 63 -16.55 -19.53 -0.14
C ASN A 63 -15.45 -20.38 -0.79
N ARG A 64 -15.13 -21.52 -0.18
CA ARG A 64 -14.09 -22.46 -0.69
C ARG A 64 -14.43 -23.15 -2.01
N LEU A 65 -15.69 -23.10 -2.44
CA LEU A 65 -16.13 -23.62 -3.73
C LEU A 65 -15.89 -22.63 -4.88
N ASP A 66 -15.54 -21.38 -4.56
CA ASP A 66 -15.20 -20.39 -5.58
C ASP A 66 -13.84 -20.73 -6.21
N SER A 67 -13.87 -21.07 -7.49
CA SER A 67 -12.68 -21.44 -8.27
C SER A 67 -11.84 -20.24 -8.72
N THR A 68 -12.36 -19.02 -8.56
CA THR A 68 -11.68 -17.79 -9.00
C THR A 68 -11.72 -16.74 -7.87
N PRO A 69 -10.90 -16.94 -6.83
CA PRO A 69 -10.94 -16.07 -5.65
C PRO A 69 -10.56 -14.63 -5.96
N LEU A 70 -10.98 -13.72 -5.09
CA LEU A 70 -10.49 -12.35 -5.01
C LEU A 70 -9.12 -12.36 -4.32
N LEU A 71 -8.07 -11.89 -5.00
CA LEU A 71 -6.76 -11.64 -4.40
C LEU A 71 -6.63 -10.14 -4.12
N LEU A 72 -6.60 -9.76 -2.83
CA LEU A 72 -6.61 -8.36 -2.41
C LEU A 72 -5.20 -7.92 -1.97
N ILE A 73 -4.67 -6.88 -2.61
CA ILE A 73 -3.31 -6.37 -2.40
C ILE A 73 -3.39 -4.93 -1.88
N HIS A 74 -2.84 -4.70 -0.70
CA HIS A 74 -2.84 -3.40 -0.04
C HIS A 74 -1.79 -2.42 -0.60
N GLY A 75 -1.91 -1.15 -0.20
CA GLY A 75 -1.00 -0.07 -0.56
C GLY A 75 0.23 0.06 0.34
N THR A 76 1.07 1.05 0.06
CA THR A 76 2.27 1.38 0.85
C THR A 76 1.91 1.71 2.29
N SER A 77 2.69 1.21 3.25
CA SER A 77 2.52 1.42 4.70
C SER A 77 1.18 0.94 5.26
N SER A 78 0.44 0.11 4.52
CA SER A 78 -0.79 -0.52 4.94
C SER A 78 -0.57 -2.01 5.29
N SER A 79 -1.63 -2.76 5.44
CA SER A 79 -1.64 -4.20 5.69
C SER A 79 -2.89 -4.84 5.06
N LEU A 80 -3.01 -6.16 5.12
CA LEU A 80 -4.21 -6.88 4.67
C LEU A 80 -5.50 -6.40 5.37
N ARG A 81 -5.35 -5.73 6.53
CA ARG A 81 -6.50 -5.24 7.31
C ARG A 81 -7.25 -4.09 6.64
N THR A 82 -6.63 -3.38 5.69
CA THR A 82 -7.29 -2.38 4.83
C THR A 82 -8.53 -2.96 4.12
N TRP A 83 -8.57 -4.28 3.98
CA TRP A 83 -9.64 -5.02 3.32
C TRP A 83 -10.65 -5.66 4.29
N ASP A 84 -10.55 -5.41 5.62
CA ASP A 84 -11.43 -6.05 6.62
C ASP A 84 -12.92 -5.80 6.32
N GLY A 85 -13.30 -4.55 6.01
CA GLY A 85 -14.67 -4.18 5.70
C GLY A 85 -15.19 -4.84 4.42
N VAL A 86 -14.39 -4.85 3.36
CA VAL A 86 -14.73 -5.50 2.08
C VAL A 86 -14.84 -7.01 2.25
N THR A 87 -13.91 -7.62 2.99
CA THR A 87 -13.95 -9.05 3.26
C THR A 87 -15.22 -9.45 4.02
N ALA A 88 -15.62 -8.67 5.05
CA ALA A 88 -16.85 -8.91 5.78
C ALA A 88 -18.09 -8.90 4.88
N GLN A 89 -18.12 -8.04 3.87
CA GLN A 89 -19.23 -7.90 2.92
C GLN A 89 -19.28 -9.01 1.85
N LEU A 90 -18.13 -9.58 1.49
CA LEU A 90 -18.04 -10.43 0.28
C LEU A 90 -17.75 -11.91 0.58
N LYS A 91 -17.22 -12.27 1.75
CA LYS A 91 -16.78 -13.64 2.06
C LYS A 91 -17.87 -14.70 2.02
N SER A 92 -19.14 -14.33 2.14
CA SER A 92 -20.25 -15.28 2.00
C SER A 92 -20.43 -15.76 0.55
N GLN A 93 -19.95 -14.99 -0.43
CA GLN A 93 -20.13 -15.25 -1.86
C GLN A 93 -18.83 -15.69 -2.53
N TYR A 94 -17.70 -15.07 -2.15
CA TYR A 94 -16.40 -15.25 -2.77
C TYR A 94 -15.38 -15.87 -1.82
N ARG A 95 -14.42 -16.63 -2.36
CA ARG A 95 -13.17 -16.92 -1.66
C ARG A 95 -12.29 -15.68 -1.73
N ILE A 96 -11.75 -15.24 -0.60
CA ILE A 96 -10.95 -14.02 -0.48
C ILE A 96 -9.59 -14.38 0.08
N ILE A 97 -8.56 -14.09 -0.69
CA ILE A 97 -7.17 -14.22 -0.31
C ILE A 97 -6.60 -12.81 -0.18
N ARG A 98 -6.02 -12.51 0.97
CA ARG A 98 -5.32 -11.24 1.23
C ARG A 98 -4.07 -11.50 2.03
N PHE A 99 -3.03 -10.73 1.79
CA PHE A 99 -1.74 -10.94 2.42
C PHE A 99 -1.03 -9.61 2.67
N ASP A 100 -0.11 -9.60 3.61
CA ASP A 100 0.76 -8.47 3.86
C ASP A 100 1.95 -8.53 2.90
N LEU A 101 2.10 -7.50 2.07
CA LEU A 101 3.25 -7.36 1.19
C LEU A 101 4.56 -7.39 2.00
N PRO A 102 5.61 -8.14 1.56
CA PRO A 102 6.93 -8.03 2.16
C PRO A 102 7.38 -6.59 2.34
N GLY A 103 7.87 -6.25 3.52
CA GLY A 103 8.20 -4.89 3.93
C GLY A 103 7.11 -4.17 4.70
N PHE A 104 5.92 -4.78 4.84
CA PHE A 104 4.76 -4.17 5.49
C PHE A 104 4.01 -5.16 6.39
N GLY A 105 3.07 -4.64 7.17
CA GLY A 105 2.17 -5.41 8.01
C GLY A 105 2.89 -6.40 8.92
N LEU A 106 2.33 -7.58 9.08
CA LEU A 106 2.88 -8.65 9.92
C LEU A 106 3.92 -9.52 9.18
N THR A 107 4.01 -9.45 7.85
CA THR A 107 5.07 -10.12 7.08
C THR A 107 6.45 -9.57 7.42
N GLY A 108 6.59 -8.25 7.51
CA GLY A 108 7.86 -7.62 7.82
C GLY A 108 8.87 -7.58 6.67
N PRO A 109 10.14 -7.22 6.96
CA PRO A 109 11.13 -6.93 5.94
C PRO A 109 11.59 -8.18 5.18
N ASN A 110 11.93 -7.98 3.89
CA ASN A 110 12.67 -8.97 3.13
C ASN A 110 14.16 -8.92 3.52
N PRO A 111 14.79 -10.03 3.93
CA PRO A 111 16.21 -10.07 4.28
C PRO A 111 17.14 -9.58 3.16
N ASN A 112 16.78 -9.82 1.90
CA ASN A 112 17.53 -9.38 0.74
C ASN A 112 17.25 -7.92 0.35
N ARG A 113 16.32 -7.24 1.04
CA ARG A 113 15.93 -5.85 0.81
C ARG A 113 15.44 -5.60 -0.63
N ASP A 114 14.98 -6.63 -1.32
CA ASP A 114 14.35 -6.52 -2.64
C ASP A 114 12.84 -6.29 -2.48
N TYR A 115 12.39 -5.15 -2.96
CA TYR A 115 10.98 -4.73 -3.01
C TYR A 115 10.60 -4.33 -4.43
N SER A 116 11.26 -4.94 -5.41
CA SER A 116 10.94 -4.75 -6.83
C SER A 116 9.58 -5.36 -7.18
N THR A 117 8.96 -4.84 -8.23
CA THR A 117 7.71 -5.39 -8.76
C THR A 117 7.87 -6.87 -9.14
N ARG A 118 9.04 -7.23 -9.69
CA ARG A 118 9.38 -8.63 -10.00
C ARG A 118 9.34 -9.53 -8.76
N TYR A 119 9.93 -9.10 -7.65
CA TYR A 119 9.92 -9.86 -6.41
C TYR A 119 8.48 -10.03 -5.87
N TYR A 120 7.69 -8.95 -5.84
CA TYR A 120 6.28 -9.06 -5.44
C TYR A 120 5.48 -10.01 -6.32
N ASN A 121 5.71 -10.00 -7.63
CA ASN A 121 5.04 -10.93 -8.56
C ASN A 121 5.43 -12.38 -8.29
N GLN A 122 6.70 -12.66 -7.95
CA GLN A 122 7.15 -14.00 -7.53
C GLN A 122 6.48 -14.44 -6.22
N VAL A 123 6.32 -13.53 -5.26
CA VAL A 123 5.60 -13.82 -4.00
C VAL A 123 4.15 -14.18 -4.27
N ILE A 124 3.45 -13.41 -5.12
CA ILE A 124 2.06 -13.69 -5.52
C ILE A 124 1.98 -15.07 -6.18
N ASP A 125 2.85 -15.35 -7.13
CA ASP A 125 2.84 -16.62 -7.87
C ASP A 125 3.07 -17.83 -6.96
N SER A 126 3.99 -17.69 -6.02
CA SER A 126 4.29 -18.71 -5.02
C SER A 126 3.12 -18.93 -4.04
N LEU A 127 2.48 -17.84 -3.61
CA LEU A 127 1.30 -17.91 -2.73
C LEU A 127 0.15 -18.63 -3.43
N LEU A 128 -0.18 -18.25 -4.66
CA LEU A 128 -1.25 -18.88 -5.43
C LEU A 128 -0.97 -20.35 -5.69
N THR A 129 0.28 -20.71 -5.98
CA THR A 129 0.71 -22.11 -6.15
C THR A 129 0.52 -22.91 -4.87
N ALA A 130 0.96 -22.38 -3.73
CA ALA A 130 0.82 -23.05 -2.44
C ALA A 130 -0.65 -23.21 -2.00
N LEU A 131 -1.53 -22.29 -2.42
CA LEU A 131 -2.97 -22.36 -2.15
C LEU A 131 -3.76 -23.13 -3.22
N HIS A 132 -3.09 -23.73 -4.21
CA HIS A 132 -3.67 -24.44 -5.33
C HIS A 132 -4.68 -23.60 -6.12
N VAL A 133 -4.35 -22.32 -6.33
CA VAL A 133 -5.18 -21.36 -7.06
C VAL A 133 -4.58 -21.13 -8.44
N SER A 134 -5.32 -21.52 -9.48
CA SER A 134 -4.88 -21.40 -10.87
C SER A 134 -5.23 -20.04 -11.49
N ARG A 135 -6.30 -19.39 -11.00
CA ARG A 135 -6.80 -18.14 -11.57
C ARG A 135 -7.45 -17.26 -10.51
N VAL A 136 -7.28 -15.95 -10.61
CA VAL A 136 -7.80 -14.96 -9.63
C VAL A 136 -8.44 -13.76 -10.32
N ILE A 137 -9.29 -13.05 -9.58
CA ILE A 137 -9.58 -11.65 -9.80
C ILE A 137 -8.67 -10.88 -8.83
N ILE A 138 -7.74 -10.11 -9.38
CA ILE A 138 -6.74 -9.39 -8.58
C ILE A 138 -7.20 -7.95 -8.35
N VAL A 139 -7.20 -7.53 -7.10
CA VAL A 139 -7.64 -6.20 -6.65
C VAL A 139 -6.48 -5.54 -5.94
N GLY A 140 -6.02 -4.41 -6.43
CA GLY A 140 -4.86 -3.73 -5.85
C GLY A 140 -5.09 -2.25 -5.59
N ASN A 141 -4.80 -1.80 -4.36
CA ASN A 141 -4.82 -0.39 -4.01
C ASN A 141 -3.43 0.21 -4.08
N SER A 142 -3.29 1.40 -4.66
CA SER A 142 -2.05 2.18 -4.65
C SER A 142 -0.85 1.36 -5.18
N LEU A 143 0.17 1.11 -4.35
CA LEU A 143 1.28 0.18 -4.63
C LEU A 143 0.75 -1.19 -5.09
N GLY A 144 -0.26 -1.72 -4.40
CA GLY A 144 -0.89 -2.99 -4.77
C GLY A 144 -1.50 -2.96 -6.18
N GLY A 145 -2.01 -1.82 -6.62
CA GLY A 145 -2.52 -1.60 -7.98
C GLY A 145 -1.41 -1.70 -9.04
N ALA A 146 -0.26 -1.10 -8.78
CA ALA A 146 0.90 -1.22 -9.66
C ALA A 146 1.43 -2.65 -9.74
N ILE A 147 1.50 -3.35 -8.59
CA ILE A 147 1.89 -4.77 -8.52
C ILE A 147 0.89 -5.64 -9.29
N ALA A 148 -0.41 -5.44 -9.06
CA ALA A 148 -1.49 -6.15 -9.73
C ALA A 148 -1.45 -5.97 -11.27
N THR A 149 -1.19 -4.73 -11.72
CA THR A 149 -1.03 -4.42 -13.15
C THR A 149 0.12 -5.22 -13.76
N GLN A 150 1.29 -5.20 -13.14
CA GLN A 150 2.45 -5.93 -13.63
C GLN A 150 2.23 -7.45 -13.60
N TYR A 151 1.57 -7.96 -12.56
CA TYR A 151 1.21 -9.37 -12.49
C TYR A 151 0.26 -9.76 -13.63
N ALA A 152 -0.77 -8.95 -13.91
CA ALA A 152 -1.72 -9.19 -15.00
C ALA A 152 -1.05 -9.19 -16.40
N ILE A 153 -0.02 -8.35 -16.58
CA ILE A 153 0.76 -8.32 -17.83
C ILE A 153 1.64 -9.56 -17.98
N HIS A 154 2.33 -9.97 -16.89
CA HIS A 154 3.28 -11.10 -16.96
C HIS A 154 2.61 -12.47 -16.86
N GLN A 155 1.43 -12.56 -16.25
CA GLN A 155 0.67 -13.79 -16.00
C GLN A 155 -0.80 -13.68 -16.49
N PRO A 156 -1.06 -13.31 -17.76
CA PRO A 156 -2.41 -13.00 -18.23
C PRO A 156 -3.35 -14.22 -18.12
N ALA A 157 -2.85 -15.44 -18.24
CA ALA A 157 -3.64 -16.65 -18.09
C ALA A 157 -4.16 -16.87 -16.65
N LYS A 158 -3.48 -16.34 -15.64
CA LYS A 158 -3.83 -16.46 -14.22
C LYS A 158 -4.78 -15.35 -13.74
N VAL A 159 -4.98 -14.29 -14.53
CA VAL A 159 -5.80 -13.14 -14.12
C VAL A 159 -7.10 -13.11 -14.94
N ARG A 160 -8.22 -13.46 -14.30
CA ARG A 160 -9.56 -13.37 -14.88
C ARG A 160 -10.06 -11.94 -14.99
N GLY A 161 -9.67 -11.10 -14.02
CA GLY A 161 -10.05 -9.71 -13.98
C GLY A 161 -9.08 -8.91 -13.11
N LEU A 162 -8.91 -7.64 -13.44
CA LEU A 162 -8.03 -6.71 -12.73
C LEU A 162 -8.87 -5.56 -12.17
N VAL A 163 -8.67 -5.23 -10.89
CA VAL A 163 -9.30 -4.07 -10.25
C VAL A 163 -8.22 -3.15 -9.71
N LEU A 164 -8.19 -1.94 -10.23
CA LEU A 164 -7.25 -0.88 -9.89
C LEU A 164 -7.92 0.14 -8.98
N VAL A 165 -7.47 0.22 -7.75
CA VAL A 165 -8.04 1.08 -6.71
C VAL A 165 -7.04 2.18 -6.40
N ASP A 166 -7.33 3.41 -6.85
CA ASP A 166 -6.44 4.57 -6.65
C ASP A 166 -4.97 4.20 -6.95
N ALA A 167 -4.76 3.56 -8.10
CA ALA A 167 -3.57 2.77 -8.38
C ALA A 167 -2.34 3.62 -8.66
N ALA A 168 -1.20 3.23 -8.10
CA ALA A 168 0.11 3.74 -8.48
C ALA A 168 0.62 3.06 -9.77
N GLY A 169 1.80 3.47 -10.25
CA GLY A 169 2.46 2.89 -11.42
C GLY A 169 2.58 3.86 -12.60
N LEU A 170 1.85 4.97 -12.57
CA LEU A 170 2.01 6.07 -13.53
C LEU A 170 2.53 7.32 -12.83
N PRO A 171 3.24 8.19 -13.55
CA PRO A 171 3.49 9.55 -13.08
C PRO A 171 2.16 10.23 -12.74
N PRO A 172 2.11 11.05 -11.68
CA PRO A 172 0.88 11.77 -11.36
C PRO A 172 0.54 12.76 -12.48
N ALA A 173 -0.73 12.75 -12.92
CA ALA A 173 -1.25 13.62 -13.99
C ALA A 173 -1.10 15.11 -13.66
N LYS A 174 -1.13 15.44 -12.35
CA LYS A 174 -0.87 16.80 -11.83
C LYS A 174 -0.11 16.74 -10.51
N LYS A 175 0.45 17.88 -10.09
CA LYS A 175 1.12 17.99 -8.78
C LYS A 175 0.12 17.72 -7.65
N THR A 176 0.51 16.85 -6.71
CA THR A 176 -0.25 16.56 -5.51
C THR A 176 0.30 17.31 -4.31
N THR A 177 -0.57 17.69 -3.39
CA THR A 177 -0.21 18.35 -2.13
C THR A 177 0.00 17.35 -0.99
N GLY A 178 -0.50 16.13 -1.15
CA GLY A 178 -0.54 15.11 -0.11
C GLY A 178 0.78 14.37 0.12
N ALA A 179 0.78 13.54 1.15
CA ALA A 179 1.83 12.59 1.51
C ALA A 179 3.20 13.20 1.78
N ILE A 180 3.25 14.21 2.66
CA ILE A 180 4.52 14.76 3.13
C ILE A 180 5.46 13.65 3.65
N GLY A 181 4.91 12.61 4.30
CA GLY A 181 5.67 11.45 4.75
C GLY A 181 6.39 10.71 3.61
N PHE A 182 5.74 10.53 2.47
CA PHE A 182 6.38 9.91 1.29
C PHE A 182 7.44 10.80 0.66
N LYS A 183 7.23 12.12 0.62
CA LYS A 183 8.25 13.07 0.13
C LYS A 183 9.48 13.05 1.03
N LEU A 184 9.29 13.05 2.34
CA LEU A 184 10.38 12.96 3.32
C LEU A 184 11.12 11.61 3.22
N ALA A 185 10.42 10.49 3.01
CA ALA A 185 11.02 9.18 2.85
C ALA A 185 11.90 9.06 1.58
N GLN A 186 11.68 9.90 0.58
CA GLN A 186 12.51 9.96 -0.62
C GLN A 186 13.76 10.85 -0.48
N MET A 187 13.80 11.73 0.53
CA MET A 187 14.91 12.67 0.73
C MET A 187 16.11 11.97 1.38
N PRO A 188 17.31 12.02 0.76
CA PRO A 188 18.55 11.52 1.38
C PRO A 188 18.75 12.17 2.76
N VAL A 189 19.30 11.45 3.71
CA VAL A 189 19.48 11.84 5.13
C VAL A 189 18.17 11.81 5.93
N ILE A 190 17.10 12.48 5.48
CA ILE A 190 15.81 12.48 6.20
C ILE A 190 15.23 11.06 6.27
N ASN A 191 15.33 10.28 5.19
CA ASN A 191 14.87 8.90 5.17
C ASN A 191 15.57 8.00 6.21
N ARG A 192 16.85 8.27 6.54
CA ARG A 192 17.57 7.58 7.62
C ARG A 192 17.02 7.97 8.99
N LEU A 193 16.68 9.24 9.17
CA LEU A 193 16.06 9.70 10.41
C LEU A 193 14.68 9.08 10.63
N LEU A 194 13.90 8.90 9.56
CA LEU A 194 12.57 8.29 9.63
C LEU A 194 12.59 6.81 10.06
N THR A 195 13.74 6.12 9.97
CA THR A 195 13.88 4.76 10.54
C THR A 195 14.05 4.74 12.06
N ILE A 196 14.29 5.89 12.67
CA ILE A 196 14.53 6.04 14.12
C ILE A 196 13.45 6.95 14.75
N ILE A 197 13.10 8.03 14.04
CA ILE A 197 12.16 9.06 14.48
C ILE A 197 10.88 8.94 13.67
N THR A 198 9.80 8.55 14.32
CA THR A 198 8.49 8.41 13.66
C THR A 198 7.43 9.10 14.52
N PRO A 199 7.24 10.41 14.39
CA PRO A 199 6.19 11.09 15.13
C PRO A 199 4.81 10.55 14.75
N ARG A 200 4.03 10.12 15.75
CA ARG A 200 2.66 9.62 15.54
C ARG A 200 1.77 10.63 14.79
N VAL A 201 2.01 11.93 15.01
CA VAL A 201 1.29 13.00 14.32
C VAL A 201 1.50 12.96 12.80
N LEU A 202 2.68 12.55 12.32
CA LEU A 202 2.93 12.39 10.87
C LEU A 202 2.16 11.21 10.30
N VAL A 203 2.02 10.11 11.04
CA VAL A 203 1.20 8.96 10.63
C VAL A 203 -0.27 9.37 10.54
N LYS A 204 -0.79 10.06 11.57
CA LYS A 204 -2.16 10.59 11.57
C LYS A 204 -2.39 11.54 10.38
N LYS A 205 -1.46 12.45 10.12
CA LYS A 205 -1.55 13.37 8.99
C LYS A 205 -1.53 12.64 7.64
N SER A 206 -0.68 11.62 7.49
CA SER A 206 -0.62 10.81 6.26
C SER A 206 -1.94 10.05 6.02
N LEU A 207 -2.56 9.54 7.08
CA LEU A 207 -3.90 8.94 6.99
C LEU A 207 -4.96 9.99 6.60
N GLN A 208 -4.94 11.17 7.21
CA GLN A 208 -5.84 12.27 6.84
C GLN A 208 -5.67 12.71 5.38
N ASP A 209 -4.46 12.61 4.83
CA ASP A 209 -4.20 12.90 3.42
C ASP A 209 -4.73 11.78 2.50
N ALA A 210 -4.80 10.52 2.99
CA ALA A 210 -5.36 9.40 2.25
C ALA A 210 -6.89 9.36 2.27
N TYR A 211 -7.54 9.84 3.32
CA TYR A 211 -8.99 9.80 3.47
C TYR A 211 -9.67 11.04 2.86
N GLY A 212 -10.77 10.86 2.16
CA GLY A 212 -11.64 11.94 1.69
C GLY A 212 -12.31 12.65 2.87
N ASP A 213 -12.86 11.86 3.79
CA ASP A 213 -13.39 12.32 5.09
C ASP A 213 -12.37 12.09 6.21
N THR A 214 -11.68 13.14 6.62
CA THR A 214 -10.67 13.10 7.68
C THR A 214 -11.25 12.74 9.05
N GLY A 215 -12.56 12.89 9.26
CA GLY A 215 -13.26 12.51 10.49
C GLY A 215 -13.28 11.00 10.73
N LYS A 216 -13.12 10.20 9.69
CA LYS A 216 -13.00 8.74 9.78
C LYS A 216 -11.64 8.27 10.29
N VAL A 217 -10.63 9.15 10.36
CA VAL A 217 -9.29 8.82 10.87
C VAL A 217 -9.30 8.85 12.40
N THR A 218 -9.70 7.75 13.00
CA THR A 218 -9.75 7.57 14.45
C THR A 218 -8.35 7.41 15.07
N ASP A 219 -8.25 7.59 16.38
CA ASP A 219 -6.99 7.32 17.11
C ASP A 219 -6.66 5.81 17.12
N SER A 220 -7.68 4.93 17.11
CA SER A 220 -7.49 3.47 16.99
C SER A 220 -6.87 3.12 15.64
N LEU A 221 -7.41 3.66 14.55
CA LEU A 221 -6.85 3.47 13.20
C LEU A 221 -5.41 4.00 13.11
N THR A 222 -5.18 5.21 13.66
CA THR A 222 -3.83 5.80 13.71
C THR A 222 -2.86 4.91 14.47
N THR A 223 -3.30 4.30 15.59
CA THR A 223 -2.48 3.38 16.38
C THR A 223 -2.15 2.12 15.58
N GLN A 224 -3.12 1.54 14.88
CA GLN A 224 -2.90 0.35 14.05
C GLN A 224 -1.84 0.61 12.96
N TYR A 225 -1.97 1.70 12.22
CA TYR A 225 -0.99 2.06 11.18
C TYR A 225 0.38 2.41 11.77
N PHE A 226 0.40 3.09 12.92
CA PHE A 226 1.64 3.41 13.62
C PHE A 226 2.38 2.16 14.09
N ASP A 227 1.68 1.21 14.72
CA ASP A 227 2.26 -0.03 15.23
C ASP A 227 2.77 -0.91 14.09
N MET A 228 1.99 -1.03 13.00
CA MET A 228 2.42 -1.76 11.80
C MET A 228 3.68 -1.13 11.17
N LEU A 229 3.76 0.20 11.13
CA LEU A 229 4.92 0.91 10.60
C LEU A 229 6.14 0.73 11.50
N THR A 230 5.96 0.75 12.84
CA THR A 230 7.03 0.63 13.83
C THR A 230 7.35 -0.83 14.22
N ARG A 231 6.69 -1.81 13.61
CA ARG A 231 7.14 -3.20 13.68
C ARG A 231 8.59 -3.29 13.19
N GLU A 232 9.43 -4.02 13.91
CA GLU A 232 10.86 -4.17 13.63
C GLU A 232 11.13 -4.40 12.12
N GLY A 233 11.95 -3.52 11.55
CA GLY A 233 12.39 -3.54 10.17
C GLY A 233 11.44 -2.92 9.14
N ASN A 234 10.14 -2.68 9.43
CA ASN A 234 9.19 -2.13 8.45
C ASN A 234 9.53 -0.69 8.03
N ARG A 235 10.04 0.14 8.93
CA ARG A 235 10.51 1.51 8.60
C ARG A 235 11.67 1.48 7.60
N GLN A 236 12.62 0.58 7.81
CA GLN A 236 13.74 0.41 6.88
C GLN A 236 13.26 -0.13 5.53
N ALA A 237 12.35 -1.10 5.54
CA ALA A 237 11.76 -1.66 4.32
C ALA A 237 11.01 -0.60 3.51
N LEU A 238 10.26 0.30 4.16
CA LEU A 238 9.61 1.43 3.49
C LEU A 238 10.63 2.33 2.78
N VAL A 239 11.73 2.69 3.46
CA VAL A 239 12.80 3.49 2.87
C VAL A 239 13.43 2.79 1.66
N ASP A 240 13.70 1.49 1.79
CA ASP A 240 14.30 0.70 0.71
C ASP A 240 13.37 0.60 -0.50
N ARG A 241 12.08 0.35 -0.26
CA ARG A 241 11.05 0.35 -1.32
C ARG A 241 10.99 1.69 -2.04
N MET A 242 11.01 2.81 -1.30
CA MET A 242 10.97 4.15 -1.89
C MET A 242 12.20 4.46 -2.76
N ARG A 243 13.37 3.94 -2.37
CA ARG A 243 14.62 4.11 -3.15
C ARG A 243 14.64 3.31 -4.44
N GLN A 244 13.99 2.16 -4.48
CA GLN A 244 13.94 1.32 -5.68
C GLN A 244 13.11 1.94 -6.81
N GLY A 245 12.22 2.89 -6.48
CA GLY A 245 11.41 3.61 -7.46
C GLY A 245 10.50 2.71 -8.29
N TRP A 246 10.05 3.24 -9.43
CA TRP A 246 9.29 2.51 -10.44
C TRP A 246 10.19 2.22 -11.64
N GLN A 247 10.09 1.01 -12.21
CA GLN A 247 10.88 0.60 -13.36
C GLN A 247 10.31 1.19 -14.66
N GLU A 248 8.98 1.29 -14.73
CA GLU A 248 8.27 1.83 -15.89
C GLU A 248 8.20 3.36 -15.80
N LYS A 249 8.69 4.02 -16.87
CA LYS A 249 8.75 5.49 -16.94
C LYS A 249 7.65 6.12 -17.78
N ASN A 250 6.92 5.33 -18.55
CA ASN A 250 5.82 5.79 -19.37
C ASN A 250 4.59 4.90 -19.19
N SER A 251 3.48 5.22 -19.83
CA SER A 251 2.23 4.48 -19.69
C SER A 251 2.03 3.38 -20.74
N ASP A 252 2.98 3.15 -21.64
CA ASP A 252 2.73 2.29 -22.81
C ASP A 252 2.64 0.80 -22.44
N PHE A 253 3.27 0.39 -21.33
CA PHE A 253 3.15 -0.97 -20.81
C PHE A 253 1.69 -1.35 -20.47
N LEU A 254 0.83 -0.39 -20.16
CA LEU A 254 -0.58 -0.64 -19.81
C LEU A 254 -1.39 -1.24 -20.97
N SER A 255 -0.98 -0.98 -22.22
CA SER A 255 -1.62 -1.59 -23.40
C SER A 255 -1.48 -3.11 -23.48
N ASN A 256 -0.55 -3.68 -22.70
CA ASN A 256 -0.34 -5.13 -22.59
C ASN A 256 -1.29 -5.81 -21.61
N VAL A 257 -2.12 -5.07 -20.86
CA VAL A 257 -3.14 -5.64 -19.98
C VAL A 257 -4.24 -6.25 -20.85
N GLN A 258 -4.41 -7.57 -20.74
CA GLN A 258 -5.39 -8.36 -21.51
C GLN A 258 -6.70 -8.59 -20.74
N SER A 259 -6.62 -8.61 -19.42
CA SER A 259 -7.76 -8.89 -18.54
C SER A 259 -8.79 -7.76 -18.60
N PRO A 260 -10.10 -8.05 -18.53
CA PRO A 260 -11.10 -7.05 -18.20
C PRO A 260 -10.69 -6.30 -16.95
N THR A 261 -10.79 -4.96 -16.98
CA THR A 261 -10.27 -4.12 -15.89
C THR A 261 -11.34 -3.17 -15.37
N LEU A 262 -11.50 -3.14 -14.05
CA LEU A 262 -12.25 -2.12 -13.35
C LEU A 262 -11.26 -1.13 -12.71
N ILE A 263 -11.42 0.15 -13.01
CA ILE A 263 -10.65 1.25 -12.45
C ILE A 263 -11.58 2.01 -11.51
N VAL A 264 -11.25 2.07 -10.23
CA VAL A 264 -12.04 2.79 -9.24
C VAL A 264 -11.19 3.85 -8.55
N TRP A 265 -11.79 5.01 -8.28
CA TRP A 265 -11.05 6.14 -7.73
C TRP A 265 -11.91 7.01 -6.81
N GLY A 266 -11.29 7.54 -5.76
CA GLY A 266 -11.87 8.61 -4.98
C GLY A 266 -11.51 9.98 -5.54
N SER A 267 -12.48 10.86 -5.80
CA SER A 267 -12.21 12.21 -6.32
C SER A 267 -11.44 13.08 -5.35
N LYS A 268 -11.47 12.75 -4.07
CA LYS A 268 -10.72 13.45 -3.00
C LYS A 268 -9.36 12.82 -2.70
N ASP A 269 -8.86 11.95 -3.56
CA ASP A 269 -7.50 11.41 -3.43
C ASP A 269 -6.45 12.52 -3.54
N ARG A 270 -5.74 12.77 -2.41
CA ARG A 270 -4.67 13.77 -2.33
C ARG A 270 -3.29 13.19 -2.61
N LEU A 271 -3.19 11.85 -2.75
CA LEU A 271 -1.93 11.13 -2.97
C LEU A 271 -1.68 10.90 -4.46
N ILE A 272 -2.69 10.38 -5.17
CA ILE A 272 -2.64 10.15 -6.62
C ILE A 272 -3.88 10.80 -7.23
N PRO A 273 -3.71 11.79 -8.12
CA PRO A 273 -4.83 12.55 -8.65
C PRO A 273 -5.85 11.67 -9.39
N VAL A 274 -7.12 11.98 -9.26
CA VAL A 274 -8.21 11.23 -9.93
C VAL A 274 -8.08 11.21 -11.46
N GLU A 275 -7.42 12.20 -12.05
CA GLU A 275 -7.09 12.27 -13.46
C GLU A 275 -6.22 11.09 -13.94
N ASN A 276 -5.51 10.43 -13.01
CA ASN A 276 -4.78 9.20 -13.33
C ASN A 276 -5.75 8.06 -13.73
N ALA A 277 -6.99 8.03 -13.23
CA ALA A 277 -7.99 7.05 -13.67
C ALA A 277 -8.23 7.10 -15.18
N GLU A 278 -8.32 8.32 -15.73
CA GLU A 278 -8.48 8.52 -17.18
C GLU A 278 -7.25 8.05 -17.96
N LEU A 279 -6.04 8.30 -17.42
CA LEU A 279 -4.81 7.82 -18.06
C LEU A 279 -4.75 6.29 -18.12
N PHE A 280 -5.18 5.60 -17.05
CA PHE A 280 -5.32 4.15 -17.06
C PHE A 280 -6.35 3.69 -18.09
N GLN A 281 -7.52 4.33 -18.13
CA GLN A 281 -8.61 3.98 -19.07
C GLN A 281 -8.19 4.16 -20.53
N GLN A 282 -7.49 5.23 -20.85
CA GLN A 282 -7.02 5.50 -22.22
C GLN A 282 -6.06 4.41 -22.73
N LYS A 283 -5.31 3.77 -21.85
CA LYS A 283 -4.29 2.77 -22.21
C LYS A 283 -4.78 1.33 -22.08
N ILE A 284 -5.69 1.04 -21.17
CA ILE A 284 -6.26 -0.31 -20.97
C ILE A 284 -7.57 -0.42 -21.74
N LYS A 285 -7.54 -1.05 -22.91
CA LYS A 285 -8.66 -1.07 -23.86
C LYS A 285 -9.95 -1.67 -23.30
N ASN A 286 -9.86 -2.75 -22.51
CA ASN A 286 -11.02 -3.41 -21.91
C ASN A 286 -11.17 -2.97 -20.44
N SER A 287 -11.47 -1.69 -20.25
CA SER A 287 -11.60 -1.12 -18.91
C SER A 287 -12.87 -0.30 -18.73
N GLN A 288 -13.36 -0.30 -17.49
CA GLN A 288 -14.46 0.53 -17.00
C GLN A 288 -13.95 1.40 -15.86
N VAL A 289 -14.42 2.64 -15.75
CA VAL A 289 -14.06 3.57 -14.69
C VAL A 289 -15.26 3.85 -13.80
N HIS A 290 -15.04 3.87 -12.49
CA HIS A 290 -15.99 4.36 -11.51
C HIS A 290 -15.29 5.33 -10.54
N ILE A 291 -15.85 6.52 -10.36
CA ILE A 291 -15.29 7.55 -9.47
C ILE A 291 -16.33 7.88 -8.40
N TRP A 292 -15.89 7.90 -7.13
CA TRP A 292 -16.71 8.40 -6.01
C TRP A 292 -16.36 9.85 -5.70
N ASP A 293 -17.37 10.72 -5.68
CA ASP A 293 -17.18 12.17 -5.50
C ASP A 293 -16.70 12.60 -4.11
N ASN A 294 -16.77 11.71 -3.12
CA ASN A 294 -16.54 12.05 -1.71
C ASN A 294 -15.48 11.16 -1.02
N LEU A 295 -14.94 10.14 -1.69
CA LEU A 295 -13.93 9.25 -1.13
C LEU A 295 -12.51 9.69 -1.51
N GLY A 296 -11.53 9.27 -0.70
CA GLY A 296 -10.11 9.52 -0.92
C GLY A 296 -9.39 8.32 -1.52
N HIS A 297 -8.14 8.16 -1.15
CA HIS A 297 -7.19 7.14 -1.65
C HIS A 297 -7.50 5.70 -1.20
N VAL A 298 -8.33 5.53 -0.19
CA VAL A 298 -8.65 4.23 0.41
C VAL A 298 -10.16 4.01 0.47
N PRO A 299 -10.88 4.04 -0.68
CA PRO A 299 -12.33 3.92 -0.72
C PRO A 299 -12.84 2.63 -0.08
N MET A 300 -12.06 1.55 -0.11
CA MET A 300 -12.38 0.26 0.52
C MET A 300 -12.36 0.31 2.05
N GLU A 301 -11.69 1.29 2.67
CA GLU A 301 -11.76 1.57 4.12
C GLU A 301 -12.84 2.60 4.45
N GLU A 302 -13.00 3.62 3.60
CA GLU A 302 -13.92 4.72 3.85
C GLU A 302 -15.38 4.32 3.68
N ASP A 303 -15.68 3.52 2.66
CA ASP A 303 -17.02 2.99 2.39
C ASP A 303 -16.94 1.56 1.82
N PRO A 304 -16.67 0.56 2.68
CA PRO A 304 -16.53 -0.82 2.23
C PRO A 304 -17.83 -1.39 1.61
N ALA A 305 -18.99 -0.85 1.97
CA ALA A 305 -20.27 -1.30 1.41
C ALA A 305 -20.41 -0.83 -0.06
N ALA A 306 -20.22 0.46 -0.32
CA ALA A 306 -20.27 1.01 -1.69
C ALA A 306 -19.18 0.37 -2.57
N PHE A 307 -17.96 0.19 -2.04
CA PHE A 307 -16.88 -0.50 -2.74
C PHE A 307 -17.26 -1.93 -3.11
N SER A 308 -17.78 -2.70 -2.14
CA SER A 308 -18.16 -4.10 -2.36
C SER A 308 -19.30 -4.24 -3.36
N ASP A 309 -20.25 -3.31 -3.39
CA ASP A 309 -21.34 -3.32 -4.35
C ASP A 309 -20.87 -3.12 -5.79
N ILE A 310 -19.97 -2.17 -6.03
CA ILE A 310 -19.36 -1.95 -7.34
C ILE A 310 -18.55 -3.16 -7.77
N LEU A 311 -17.71 -3.69 -6.87
CA LEU A 311 -16.90 -4.87 -7.15
C LEU A 311 -17.78 -6.08 -7.51
N ARG A 312 -18.82 -6.36 -6.72
CA ARG A 312 -19.76 -7.46 -6.95
C ARG A 312 -20.45 -7.33 -8.31
N LYS A 313 -21.01 -6.16 -8.63
CA LYS A 313 -21.69 -5.89 -9.90
C LYS A 313 -20.76 -6.12 -11.09
N TRP A 314 -19.52 -5.70 -10.96
CA TRP A 314 -18.54 -5.87 -12.03
C TRP A 314 -18.10 -7.34 -12.18
N VAL A 315 -17.82 -8.04 -11.07
CA VAL A 315 -17.44 -9.48 -11.10
C VAL A 315 -18.53 -10.32 -11.75
N MET A 316 -19.80 -10.02 -11.53
CA MET A 316 -20.93 -10.73 -12.17
C MET A 316 -20.97 -10.53 -13.70
N GLN A 317 -20.31 -9.52 -14.25
CA GLN A 317 -20.21 -9.29 -15.70
C GLN A 317 -19.05 -10.06 -16.34
N LEU A 318 -18.11 -10.56 -15.55
CA LEU A 318 -17.00 -11.35 -16.06
C LEU A 318 -17.49 -12.74 -16.52
N LYS A 319 -17.51 -12.94 -17.82
CA LYS A 319 -17.91 -14.23 -18.45
C LYS A 319 -16.83 -15.30 -18.29
#